data_eb647f84eebd7a31e7df4f8cc2ce0556
#
_entry.id   eb647f84eebd7a31e7df4f8cc2ce0556
#
_cell.length_a   1.000
_cell.length_b   1.000
_cell.length_c   1.000
_cell.angle_alpha   90.00
_cell.angle_beta   90.00
_cell.angle_gamma   90.00
#
_symmetry.space_group_name_H-M   'P 1'
#
loop_
_entity.id
_entity.type
_entity.pdbx_description
1 polymer ?
#
loop_
_entity_poly.entity_id
_entity_poly.type
_entity_poly.pdbx_seq_one_letter_code
_entity_poly.pdbx_strand_id
1 'polypeptide(L)'
;MLLEDQVDFGIVYQDNFEEFDTVIFPDCVVLEEESVKKLEAFIKNGGKILVTGESLVKDGKFQLDLGLEYQGAYGYDKDYIIVGDTLAEHMVTSPFLAYSPAAKVEVKEGEVLANVMLPYFGRTYGTYCGHKNTPYNREDFDHAAAVKNGNVVYLAHKLGWIYKKFGSAYHRQYFLNALRQIYKAAAFQVEMPSAGRAAMKFQEEEKRFCLNLLYASPISRGAVEVLEDIVPLYNISCCVYTEKKISRVYLGVGKEELPFTQRNGEVCFTVPYLHCHQTVVLDIE
;
A
#
# COMPACT_ATOMS: atom_id res chain seq x y z
N MET A 1 6.48 1.18 1.48
CA MET A 1 5.10 1.43 1.93
C MET A 1 4.52 0.17 2.61
N LEU A 2 4.35 -0.96 1.91
CA LEU A 2 3.75 -2.18 2.49
C LEU A 2 4.50 -2.70 3.72
N LEU A 3 5.82 -2.86 3.65
CA LEU A 3 6.65 -3.32 4.78
C LEU A 3 6.53 -2.44 6.03
N GLU A 4 6.29 -1.15 5.86
CA GLU A 4 6.19 -0.18 6.96
C GLU A 4 4.81 -0.18 7.63
N ASP A 5 3.81 -0.74 6.94
CA ASP A 5 2.47 -0.97 7.46
C ASP A 5 2.26 -2.45 7.83
N GLN A 6 3.35 -3.20 7.92
CA GLN A 6 3.40 -4.64 8.24
C GLN A 6 2.46 -5.50 7.39
N VAL A 7 2.21 -5.08 6.14
CA VAL A 7 1.44 -5.87 5.16
C VAL A 7 2.35 -6.94 4.59
N ASP A 8 1.94 -8.18 4.70
CA ASP A 8 2.64 -9.32 4.07
C ASP A 8 2.34 -9.35 2.57
N PHE A 9 3.37 -9.55 1.76
CA PHE A 9 3.25 -9.59 0.31
C PHE A 9 4.29 -10.47 -0.35
N GLY A 10 3.96 -11.00 -1.51
CA GLY A 10 4.87 -11.68 -2.42
C GLY A 10 5.13 -10.86 -3.67
N ILE A 11 6.06 -11.32 -4.48
CA ILE A 11 6.32 -10.76 -5.80
C ILE A 11 5.76 -11.73 -6.83
N VAL A 12 4.86 -11.23 -7.69
CA VAL A 12 4.33 -12.01 -8.81
C VAL A 12 5.47 -12.29 -9.79
N TYR A 13 5.67 -13.54 -10.11
CA TYR A 13 6.64 -14.04 -11.07
C TYR A 13 5.95 -14.94 -12.10
N GLN A 14 6.28 -14.79 -13.37
CA GLN A 14 5.68 -15.59 -14.47
C GLN A 14 4.15 -15.51 -14.55
N ASP A 15 3.55 -14.37 -14.18
CA ASP A 15 2.10 -14.09 -14.29
C ASP A 15 1.20 -15.05 -13.50
N ASN A 16 1.67 -15.56 -12.35
CA ASN A 16 0.90 -16.40 -11.45
C ASN A 16 -0.01 -15.54 -10.54
N PHE A 17 -0.88 -14.72 -11.15
CA PHE A 17 -1.79 -13.81 -10.43
C PHE A 17 -2.74 -14.55 -9.50
N GLU A 18 -3.14 -15.76 -9.87
CA GLU A 18 -4.07 -16.61 -9.12
C GLU A 18 -3.56 -17.07 -7.74
N GLU A 19 -2.28 -16.92 -7.47
CA GLU A 19 -1.71 -17.19 -6.14
C GLU A 19 -2.03 -16.09 -5.13
N PHE A 20 -2.60 -14.96 -5.59
CA PHE A 20 -2.87 -13.78 -4.77
C PHE A 20 -4.33 -13.33 -4.87
N ASP A 21 -4.87 -12.76 -3.78
CA ASP A 21 -6.18 -12.11 -3.79
C ASP A 21 -6.14 -10.73 -4.44
N THR A 22 -5.03 -10.02 -4.26
CA THR A 22 -4.86 -8.64 -4.72
C THR A 22 -3.47 -8.47 -5.32
N VAL A 23 -3.39 -7.91 -6.53
CA VAL A 23 -2.15 -7.63 -7.24
C VAL A 23 -1.96 -6.12 -7.42
N ILE A 24 -0.72 -5.66 -7.22
CA ILE A 24 -0.36 -4.24 -7.35
C ILE A 24 0.53 -4.06 -8.57
N PHE A 25 0.16 -3.13 -9.46
CA PHE A 25 0.94 -2.72 -10.63
C PHE A 25 1.54 -1.33 -10.39
N PRO A 26 2.80 -1.22 -9.94
CA PRO A 26 3.40 0.05 -9.57
C PRO A 26 3.92 0.84 -10.76
N ASP A 27 3.47 2.07 -10.90
CA ASP A 27 4.00 3.21 -11.67
C ASP A 27 4.11 3.05 -13.19
N CYS A 28 4.73 1.98 -13.73
CA CYS A 28 5.04 1.87 -15.15
C CYS A 28 5.16 0.41 -15.65
N VAL A 29 4.45 -0.52 -15.05
CA VAL A 29 4.44 -1.92 -15.49
C VAL A 29 3.67 -2.06 -16.80
N VAL A 30 4.29 -2.70 -17.79
CA VAL A 30 3.66 -3.07 -19.06
C VAL A 30 3.70 -4.59 -19.19
N LEU A 31 2.59 -5.18 -19.56
CA LEU A 31 2.44 -6.63 -19.72
C LEU A 31 2.50 -7.05 -21.19
N GLU A 32 2.92 -8.27 -21.42
CA GLU A 32 2.76 -8.92 -22.72
C GLU A 32 1.30 -9.35 -22.92
N GLU A 33 0.88 -9.54 -24.16
CA GLU A 33 -0.53 -9.81 -24.52
C GLU A 33 -1.10 -11.06 -23.83
N GLU A 34 -0.28 -12.08 -23.61
CA GLU A 34 -0.68 -13.30 -22.92
C GLU A 34 -0.93 -13.06 -21.43
N SER A 35 -0.10 -12.23 -20.81
CA SER A 35 -0.23 -11.82 -19.41
C SER A 35 -1.46 -10.93 -19.19
N VAL A 36 -1.80 -10.07 -20.15
CA VAL A 36 -3.03 -9.27 -20.11
C VAL A 36 -4.26 -10.17 -20.07
N LYS A 37 -4.33 -11.22 -20.91
CA LYS A 37 -5.46 -12.18 -20.90
C LYS A 37 -5.58 -12.92 -19.58
N LYS A 38 -4.45 -13.31 -18.98
CA LYS A 38 -4.45 -13.94 -17.64
C LYS A 38 -4.96 -12.96 -16.58
N LEU A 39 -4.53 -11.69 -16.65
CA LEU A 39 -4.98 -10.65 -15.73
C LEU A 39 -6.48 -10.37 -15.86
N GLU A 40 -7.02 -10.30 -17.08
CA GLU A 40 -8.46 -10.17 -17.31
C GLU A 40 -9.25 -11.35 -16.71
N ALA A 41 -8.75 -12.57 -16.90
CA ALA A 41 -9.36 -13.76 -16.31
C ALA A 41 -9.29 -13.72 -14.78
N PHE A 42 -8.17 -13.29 -14.19
CA PHE A 42 -8.00 -13.12 -12.76
C PHE A 42 -9.03 -12.14 -12.18
N ILE A 43 -9.19 -10.95 -12.79
CA ILE A 43 -10.17 -9.93 -12.35
C ILE A 43 -11.60 -10.48 -12.47
N LYS A 44 -11.92 -11.13 -13.59
CA LYS A 44 -13.25 -11.74 -13.84
C LYS A 44 -13.60 -12.81 -12.80
N ASN A 45 -12.61 -13.53 -12.30
CA ASN A 45 -12.77 -14.54 -11.26
C ASN A 45 -12.77 -13.97 -9.82
N GLY A 46 -12.85 -12.64 -9.68
CA GLY A 46 -12.93 -11.96 -8.38
C GLY A 46 -11.59 -11.46 -7.84
N GLY A 47 -10.51 -11.65 -8.57
CA GLY A 47 -9.20 -11.06 -8.26
C GLY A 47 -9.27 -9.53 -8.26
N LYS A 48 -8.41 -8.90 -7.46
CA LYS A 48 -8.42 -7.45 -7.24
C LYS A 48 -7.09 -6.84 -7.68
N ILE A 49 -7.13 -5.65 -8.23
CA ILE A 49 -5.91 -4.95 -8.65
C ILE A 49 -5.87 -3.50 -8.18
N LEU A 50 -4.67 -3.07 -7.79
CA LEU A 50 -4.33 -1.66 -7.58
C LEU A 50 -3.29 -1.25 -8.62
N VAL A 51 -3.60 -0.23 -9.39
CA VAL A 51 -2.76 0.27 -10.49
C VAL A 51 -2.32 1.69 -10.17
N THR A 52 -1.04 2.02 -10.33
CA THR A 52 -0.55 3.38 -10.11
C THR A 52 0.14 3.95 -11.34
N GLY A 53 0.01 5.26 -11.55
CA GLY A 53 0.68 6.00 -12.60
C GLY A 53 0.29 5.55 -14.00
N GLU A 54 1.29 5.20 -14.78
CA GLU A 54 1.18 4.73 -16.17
C GLU A 54 1.28 3.21 -16.29
N SER A 55 1.11 2.48 -15.19
CA SER A 55 1.05 1.01 -15.27
C SER A 55 -0.11 0.55 -16.14
N LEU A 56 0.13 -0.51 -16.88
CA LEU A 56 -0.80 -1.11 -17.85
C LEU A 56 -1.15 -0.15 -19.00
N VAL A 57 -0.30 0.86 -19.28
CA VAL A 57 -0.42 1.73 -20.45
C VAL A 57 0.59 1.31 -21.50
N LYS A 58 0.11 0.99 -22.70
CA LYS A 58 0.91 0.68 -23.90
C LYS A 58 0.35 1.46 -25.10
N ASP A 59 1.22 2.09 -25.86
CA ASP A 59 0.85 2.88 -27.05
C ASP A 59 -0.24 3.94 -26.79
N GLY A 60 -0.19 4.59 -25.61
CA GLY A 60 -1.12 5.64 -25.21
C GLY A 60 -2.52 5.16 -24.81
N LYS A 61 -2.69 3.88 -24.47
CA LYS A 61 -3.97 3.30 -24.01
C LYS A 61 -3.74 2.30 -22.89
N PHE A 62 -4.72 2.12 -22.01
CA PHE A 62 -4.71 1.01 -21.09
C PHE A 62 -4.77 -0.32 -21.83
N GLN A 63 -3.99 -1.30 -21.36
CA GLN A 63 -3.94 -2.66 -21.96
C GLN A 63 -5.19 -3.50 -21.68
N LEU A 64 -6.00 -3.10 -20.70
CA LEU A 64 -7.28 -3.71 -20.37
C LEU A 64 -8.27 -2.64 -19.93
N ASP A 65 -9.54 -2.98 -19.90
CA ASP A 65 -10.60 -2.07 -19.48
C ASP A 65 -10.58 -1.90 -17.95
N LEU A 66 -10.22 -0.69 -17.50
CA LEU A 66 -10.27 -0.27 -16.10
C LEU A 66 -11.48 0.61 -15.78
N GLY A 67 -12.36 0.85 -16.76
CA GLY A 67 -13.39 1.90 -16.71
C GLY A 67 -12.83 3.30 -16.93
N LEU A 68 -11.61 3.40 -17.48
CA LEU A 68 -10.86 4.64 -17.66
C LEU A 68 -10.28 4.74 -19.06
N GLU A 69 -10.21 5.96 -19.59
CA GLU A 69 -9.50 6.27 -20.83
C GLU A 69 -8.25 7.10 -20.53
N TYR A 70 -7.07 6.60 -20.91
CA TYR A 70 -5.82 7.33 -20.75
C TYR A 70 -5.70 8.45 -21.77
N GLN A 71 -5.39 9.67 -21.32
CA GLN A 71 -5.31 10.89 -22.14
C GLN A 71 -3.93 11.58 -22.08
N GLY A 72 -2.89 10.91 -21.53
CA GLY A 72 -1.54 11.46 -21.44
C GLY A 72 -1.28 12.18 -20.11
N ALA A 73 -0.79 13.42 -20.17
CA ALA A 73 -0.41 14.22 -18.99
C ALA A 73 -1.00 15.64 -19.07
N TYR A 74 -1.08 16.32 -17.94
CA TYR A 74 -1.61 17.70 -17.84
C TYR A 74 -0.64 18.80 -18.28
N GLY A 75 0.62 18.49 -18.60
CA GLY A 75 1.60 19.48 -19.03
C GLY A 75 2.27 20.29 -17.90
N TYR A 76 2.05 19.90 -16.65
CA TYR A 76 2.74 20.43 -15.47
C TYR A 76 3.80 19.44 -14.96
N ASP A 77 4.82 19.94 -14.26
CA ASP A 77 5.85 19.10 -13.64
C ASP A 77 5.40 18.51 -12.28
N LYS A 78 4.38 19.11 -11.68
CA LYS A 78 3.78 18.73 -10.40
C LYS A 78 2.35 19.20 -10.34
N ASP A 79 1.56 18.54 -9.53
CA ASP A 79 0.21 18.90 -9.17
C ASP A 79 -0.08 18.59 -7.70
N TYR A 80 -1.32 18.61 -7.31
CA TYR A 80 -1.77 18.38 -5.94
C TYR A 80 -2.86 17.33 -5.91
N ILE A 81 -2.94 16.60 -4.81
CA ILE A 81 -3.99 15.62 -4.54
C ILE A 81 -4.90 16.19 -3.45
N ILE A 82 -6.21 16.11 -3.66
CA ILE A 82 -7.23 16.29 -2.63
C ILE A 82 -8.01 14.99 -2.50
N VAL A 83 -8.01 14.40 -1.30
CA VAL A 83 -8.70 13.15 -1.03
C VAL A 83 -10.17 13.38 -0.70
N GLY A 84 -11.04 12.51 -1.19
CA GLY A 84 -12.41 12.41 -0.73
C GLY A 84 -12.51 11.68 0.62
N ASP A 85 -13.69 11.72 1.24
CA ASP A 85 -13.94 11.18 2.59
C ASP A 85 -13.53 9.70 2.73
N THR A 86 -13.73 8.91 1.69
CA THR A 86 -13.39 7.48 1.64
C THR A 86 -11.90 7.19 1.85
N LEU A 87 -11.03 8.12 1.43
CA LEU A 87 -9.57 8.00 1.56
C LEU A 87 -8.98 8.90 2.65
N ALA A 88 -9.81 9.61 3.43
CA ALA A 88 -9.37 10.64 4.37
C ALA A 88 -8.84 10.10 5.71
N GLU A 89 -8.94 8.79 5.97
CA GLU A 89 -8.50 8.22 7.24
C GLU A 89 -7.02 8.51 7.50
N HIS A 90 -6.73 9.16 8.64
CA HIS A 90 -5.39 9.61 9.05
C HIS A 90 -4.70 10.57 8.05
N MET A 91 -5.49 11.30 7.25
CA MET A 91 -4.98 12.27 6.28
C MET A 91 -5.49 13.68 6.56
N VAL A 92 -4.78 14.68 6.02
CA VAL A 92 -5.29 16.05 5.95
C VAL A 92 -6.34 16.16 4.83
N THR A 93 -7.36 16.97 5.06
CA THR A 93 -8.42 17.24 4.07
C THR A 93 -8.06 18.36 3.10
N SER A 94 -6.94 19.07 3.34
CA SER A 94 -6.41 20.08 2.43
C SER A 94 -5.58 19.43 1.31
N PRO A 95 -5.52 20.04 0.11
CA PRO A 95 -4.69 19.55 -0.97
C PRO A 95 -3.21 19.45 -0.56
N PHE A 96 -2.55 18.37 -0.93
CA PHE A 96 -1.13 18.15 -0.69
C PHE A 96 -0.37 17.93 -2.01
N LEU A 97 0.88 18.37 -2.05
CA LEU A 97 1.71 18.32 -3.25
C LEU A 97 2.05 16.88 -3.63
N ALA A 98 1.81 16.50 -4.88
CA ALA A 98 2.08 15.16 -5.39
C ALA A 98 3.55 14.92 -5.78
N TYR A 99 4.37 15.97 -5.95
CA TYR A 99 5.78 15.91 -6.38
C TYR A 99 6.05 15.38 -7.80
N SER A 100 5.07 14.87 -8.48
CA SER A 100 5.08 14.50 -9.90
C SER A 100 3.71 14.78 -10.52
N PRO A 101 3.61 14.91 -11.84
CA PRO A 101 2.30 15.03 -12.46
C PRO A 101 1.52 13.73 -12.39
N ALA A 102 0.18 13.86 -12.33
CA ALA A 102 -0.74 12.77 -12.53
C ALA A 102 -0.79 12.36 -14.02
N ALA A 103 -1.05 11.10 -14.27
CA ALA A 103 -1.56 10.67 -15.55
C ALA A 103 -2.97 11.26 -15.75
N LYS A 104 -3.23 11.85 -16.91
CA LYS A 104 -4.55 12.37 -17.27
C LYS A 104 -5.44 11.22 -17.70
N VAL A 105 -6.56 11.03 -17.03
CA VAL A 105 -7.54 10.00 -17.33
C VAL A 105 -8.95 10.58 -17.40
N GLU A 106 -9.76 10.04 -18.30
CA GLU A 106 -11.21 10.29 -18.33
C GLU A 106 -11.91 9.09 -17.69
N VAL A 107 -12.78 9.35 -16.72
CA VAL A 107 -13.54 8.31 -16.03
C VAL A 107 -14.76 7.97 -16.84
N LYS A 108 -14.88 6.74 -17.31
CA LYS A 108 -16.05 6.19 -18.01
C LYS A 108 -16.96 5.45 -17.05
N GLU A 109 -16.35 4.69 -16.11
CA GLU A 109 -17.05 3.92 -15.09
C GLU A 109 -16.27 3.96 -13.78
N GLY A 110 -16.99 3.94 -12.65
CA GLY A 110 -16.40 3.90 -11.33
C GLY A 110 -16.66 5.15 -10.48
N GLU A 111 -16.19 5.10 -9.26
CA GLU A 111 -16.30 6.16 -8.26
C GLU A 111 -14.95 6.91 -8.14
N VAL A 112 -14.99 8.24 -8.23
CA VAL A 112 -13.81 9.08 -7.98
C VAL A 112 -13.63 9.22 -6.47
N LEU A 113 -12.49 8.75 -5.96
CA LEU A 113 -12.14 8.76 -4.54
C LEU A 113 -11.22 9.92 -4.15
N ALA A 114 -10.50 10.50 -5.10
CA ALA A 114 -9.64 11.65 -4.92
C ALA A 114 -9.50 12.42 -6.24
N ASN A 115 -9.24 13.71 -6.15
CA ASN A 115 -9.07 14.58 -7.31
C ASN A 115 -7.64 15.15 -7.40
N VAL A 116 -7.21 15.43 -8.63
CA VAL A 116 -6.03 16.24 -8.93
C VAL A 116 -6.44 17.70 -8.94
N MET A 117 -5.68 18.53 -8.27
CA MET A 117 -5.77 19.99 -8.40
C MET A 117 -4.54 20.48 -9.15
N LEU A 118 -4.77 21.15 -10.28
CA LEU A 118 -3.69 21.66 -11.09
C LEU A 118 -3.11 22.95 -10.48
N PRO A 119 -1.82 23.28 -10.69
CA PRO A 119 -1.26 24.56 -10.28
C PRO A 119 -1.80 25.69 -11.14
N TYR A 120 -1.78 26.93 -10.62
CA TYR A 120 -2.22 28.11 -11.39
C TYR A 120 -1.45 28.31 -12.69
N PHE A 121 -0.17 27.89 -12.74
CA PHE A 121 0.67 27.96 -13.95
C PHE A 121 1.87 27.03 -13.83
N GLY A 122 2.40 26.60 -14.97
CA GLY A 122 3.71 25.96 -15.06
C GLY A 122 4.82 27.00 -14.86
N ARG A 123 5.86 26.68 -14.09
CA ARG A 123 7.00 27.58 -13.86
C ARG A 123 7.86 27.69 -15.11
N THR A 124 8.08 28.92 -15.55
CA THR A 124 8.99 29.28 -16.63
C THR A 124 9.85 30.46 -16.19
N TYR A 125 10.80 30.89 -17.02
CA TYR A 125 11.58 32.10 -16.78
C TYR A 125 10.69 33.35 -16.66
N GLY A 126 9.64 33.44 -17.47
CA GLY A 126 8.73 34.59 -17.50
C GLY A 126 7.52 34.46 -16.55
N THR A 127 7.30 33.28 -15.97
CA THR A 127 6.13 33.00 -15.12
C THR A 127 6.55 32.18 -13.90
N TYR A 128 6.65 32.85 -12.74
CA TYR A 128 7.10 32.22 -11.50
C TYR A 128 6.46 32.88 -10.27
N CYS A 129 6.57 32.21 -9.13
CA CYS A 129 6.23 32.74 -7.82
C CYS A 129 7.44 32.61 -6.88
N GLY A 130 7.44 33.33 -5.77
CA GLY A 130 8.51 33.33 -4.77
C GLY A 130 8.70 31.97 -4.06
N HIS A 131 7.70 31.08 -4.13
CA HIS A 131 7.76 29.76 -3.55
C HIS A 131 8.33 28.74 -4.54
N LYS A 132 8.91 27.66 -4.02
CA LYS A 132 9.44 26.56 -4.83
C LYS A 132 8.39 25.90 -5.72
N ASN A 133 7.16 25.77 -5.24
CA ASN A 133 6.05 25.18 -5.96
C ASN A 133 4.96 26.24 -6.21
N THR A 134 4.39 26.24 -7.42
CA THR A 134 3.21 27.07 -7.73
C THR A 134 2.03 26.56 -6.91
N PRO A 135 1.25 27.43 -6.25
CA PRO A 135 0.04 27.02 -5.53
C PRO A 135 -0.98 26.35 -6.44
N TYR A 136 -1.82 25.50 -5.86
CA TYR A 136 -2.92 24.86 -6.57
C TYR A 136 -4.03 25.86 -6.92
N ASN A 137 -4.67 25.65 -8.07
CA ASN A 137 -5.82 26.41 -8.53
C ASN A 137 -7.11 25.80 -7.94
N ARG A 138 -7.84 26.56 -7.15
CA ARG A 138 -9.10 26.12 -6.53
C ARG A 138 -10.26 25.96 -7.50
N GLU A 139 -10.14 26.51 -8.70
CA GLU A 139 -11.16 26.46 -9.75
C GLU A 139 -10.92 25.30 -10.73
N ASP A 140 -9.78 24.64 -10.65
CA ASP A 140 -9.39 23.55 -11.57
C ASP A 140 -9.00 22.29 -10.77
N PHE A 141 -10.00 21.54 -10.34
CA PHE A 141 -9.84 20.37 -9.45
C PHE A 141 -10.74 19.17 -9.83
N ASP A 142 -11.42 19.24 -10.95
CA ASP A 142 -12.33 18.16 -11.40
C ASP A 142 -11.61 17.12 -12.29
N HIS A 143 -10.48 16.63 -11.77
CA HIS A 143 -9.66 15.63 -12.44
C HIS A 143 -9.43 14.45 -11.52
N ALA A 144 -9.62 13.22 -12.00
CA ALA A 144 -9.49 12.04 -11.17
C ALA A 144 -8.03 11.76 -10.77
N ALA A 145 -7.76 11.69 -9.47
CA ALA A 145 -6.50 11.23 -8.87
C ALA A 145 -6.59 9.79 -8.38
N ALA A 146 -7.77 9.36 -7.91
CA ALA A 146 -8.06 7.98 -7.53
C ALA A 146 -9.44 7.59 -8.02
N VAL A 147 -9.57 6.40 -8.58
CA VAL A 147 -10.84 5.84 -9.05
C VAL A 147 -10.97 4.40 -8.59
N LYS A 148 -12.16 4.01 -8.13
CA LYS A 148 -12.52 2.63 -7.84
C LYS A 148 -13.59 2.17 -8.82
N ASN A 149 -13.32 1.09 -9.53
CA ASN A 149 -14.28 0.41 -10.39
C ASN A 149 -14.32 -1.09 -10.01
N GLY A 150 -15.34 -1.49 -9.25
CA GLY A 150 -15.45 -2.86 -8.76
C GLY A 150 -14.21 -3.33 -7.98
N ASN A 151 -13.49 -4.29 -8.54
CA ASN A 151 -12.28 -4.89 -8.00
C ASN A 151 -10.99 -4.14 -8.38
N VAL A 152 -11.10 -3.04 -9.09
CA VAL A 152 -9.98 -2.24 -9.57
C VAL A 152 -9.91 -0.93 -8.78
N VAL A 153 -8.71 -0.58 -8.31
CA VAL A 153 -8.38 0.77 -7.83
C VAL A 153 -7.25 1.32 -8.67
N TYR A 154 -7.46 2.50 -9.22
CA TYR A 154 -6.47 3.23 -9.99
C TYR A 154 -6.05 4.50 -9.26
N LEU A 155 -4.74 4.79 -9.22
CA LEU A 155 -4.14 6.00 -8.66
C LEU A 155 -3.31 6.67 -9.75
N ALA A 156 -3.65 7.91 -10.11
CA ALA A 156 -3.08 8.59 -11.28
C ALA A 156 -1.59 8.96 -11.15
N HIS A 157 -1.02 8.94 -9.94
CA HIS A 157 0.37 9.31 -9.69
C HIS A 157 1.30 8.09 -9.61
N LYS A 158 2.58 8.28 -9.95
CA LYS A 158 3.66 7.30 -9.78
C LYS A 158 4.09 7.24 -8.31
N LEU A 159 3.24 6.67 -7.47
CA LEU A 159 3.40 6.71 -6.01
C LEU A 159 4.62 5.95 -5.51
N GLY A 160 5.01 4.87 -6.17
CA GLY A 160 6.22 4.13 -5.85
C GLY A 160 7.47 4.99 -6.03
N TRP A 161 7.58 5.70 -7.16
CA TRP A 161 8.66 6.63 -7.43
C TRP A 161 8.67 7.82 -6.47
N ILE A 162 7.49 8.44 -6.23
CA ILE A 162 7.35 9.56 -5.28
C ILE A 162 7.84 9.13 -3.90
N TYR A 163 7.38 7.99 -3.42
CA TYR A 163 7.72 7.49 -2.10
C TYR A 163 9.21 7.15 -1.98
N LYS A 164 9.77 6.47 -2.97
CA LYS A 164 11.21 6.17 -3.00
C LYS A 164 12.07 7.43 -2.96
N LYS A 165 11.64 8.51 -3.62
CA LYS A 165 12.42 9.75 -3.74
C LYS A 165 12.25 10.69 -2.55
N PHE A 166 11.06 10.77 -1.96
CA PHE A 166 10.70 11.80 -0.98
C PHE A 166 10.36 11.24 0.40
N GLY A 167 10.05 9.95 0.52
CA GLY A 167 9.71 9.30 1.79
C GLY A 167 8.46 9.87 2.48
N SER A 168 7.54 10.47 1.72
CA SER A 168 6.39 11.21 2.26
C SER A 168 5.37 10.28 2.91
N ALA A 169 5.13 10.46 4.21
CA ALA A 169 4.14 9.70 4.97
C ALA A 169 2.71 9.87 4.40
N TYR A 170 2.38 11.06 3.87
CA TYR A 170 1.07 11.29 3.24
C TYR A 170 0.85 10.46 1.99
N HIS A 171 1.85 10.31 1.12
CA HIS A 171 1.74 9.47 -0.06
C HIS A 171 1.65 7.98 0.30
N ARG A 172 2.34 7.56 1.36
CA ARG A 172 2.18 6.22 1.92
C ARG A 172 0.75 5.99 2.42
N GLN A 173 0.23 6.91 3.23
CA GLN A 173 -1.13 6.79 3.78
C GLN A 173 -2.19 6.79 2.68
N TYR A 174 -2.06 7.67 1.69
CA TYR A 174 -2.94 7.71 0.52
C TYR A 174 -2.95 6.38 -0.23
N PHE A 175 -1.78 5.82 -0.51
CA PHE A 175 -1.64 4.50 -1.14
C PHE A 175 -2.28 3.38 -0.31
N LEU A 176 -2.05 3.36 0.99
CA LEU A 176 -2.59 2.34 1.90
C LEU A 176 -4.12 2.45 2.02
N ASN A 177 -4.66 3.65 2.13
CA ASN A 177 -6.11 3.86 2.18
C ASN A 177 -6.78 3.42 0.88
N ALA A 178 -6.16 3.67 -0.26
CA ALA A 178 -6.63 3.19 -1.56
C ALA A 178 -6.55 1.65 -1.66
N LEU A 179 -5.46 1.04 -1.21
CA LEU A 179 -5.31 -0.42 -1.17
C LEU A 179 -6.40 -1.06 -0.30
N ARG A 180 -6.70 -0.49 0.86
CA ARG A 180 -7.74 -0.97 1.79
C ARG A 180 -9.16 -0.94 1.20
N GLN A 181 -9.39 -0.24 0.09
CA GLN A 181 -10.68 -0.30 -0.62
C GLN A 181 -10.96 -1.65 -1.26
N ILE A 182 -9.92 -2.41 -1.57
CA ILE A 182 -9.99 -3.72 -2.23
C ILE A 182 -9.33 -4.84 -1.40
N TYR A 183 -8.27 -4.55 -0.66
CA TYR A 183 -7.57 -5.50 0.20
C TYR A 183 -8.17 -5.45 1.62
N LYS A 184 -8.92 -6.50 2.00
CA LYS A 184 -9.60 -6.60 3.31
C LYS A 184 -9.19 -7.83 4.10
N ALA A 185 -8.51 -8.78 3.46
CA ALA A 185 -8.15 -10.06 4.05
C ALA A 185 -6.66 -10.07 4.45
N ALA A 186 -6.28 -9.24 5.41
CA ALA A 186 -4.98 -9.39 6.03
C ALA A 186 -4.88 -10.76 6.72
N ALA A 187 -3.73 -11.43 6.60
CA ALA A 187 -3.48 -12.66 7.35
C ALA A 187 -3.20 -12.37 8.84
N PHE A 188 -2.70 -11.19 9.13
CA PHE A 188 -2.44 -10.70 10.49
C PHE A 188 -2.43 -9.16 10.54
N GLN A 189 -2.52 -8.64 11.74
CA GLN A 189 -2.30 -7.23 12.08
C GLN A 189 -1.39 -7.14 13.30
N VAL A 190 -0.43 -6.21 13.26
CA VAL A 190 0.54 -5.98 14.34
C VAL A 190 0.71 -4.48 14.54
N GLU A 191 0.64 -4.03 15.79
CA GLU A 191 0.85 -2.62 16.13
C GLU A 191 2.33 -2.34 16.45
N MET A 192 3.09 -2.00 15.41
CA MET A 192 4.51 -1.63 15.54
C MET A 192 4.82 -0.30 14.82
N PRO A 193 5.90 0.40 15.22
CA PRO A 193 6.42 1.50 14.43
C PRO A 193 6.76 1.10 12.99
N SER A 194 6.79 2.07 12.07
CA SER A 194 7.07 1.84 10.64
C SER A 194 8.45 1.22 10.35
N ALA A 195 9.38 1.24 11.31
CA ALA A 195 10.65 0.51 11.24
C ALA A 195 10.49 -0.99 11.56
N GLY A 196 9.34 -1.40 12.15
CA GLY A 196 9.01 -2.80 12.40
C GLY A 196 8.71 -3.57 11.10
N ARG A 197 8.93 -4.86 11.15
CA ARG A 197 8.60 -5.82 10.08
C ARG A 197 7.89 -7.01 10.69
N ALA A 198 6.83 -7.45 10.04
CA ALA A 198 6.13 -8.67 10.41
C ALA A 198 5.94 -9.54 9.18
N ALA A 199 6.05 -10.84 9.37
CA ALA A 199 5.77 -11.83 8.35
C ALA A 199 5.22 -13.09 9.01
N MET A 200 4.23 -13.72 8.41
CA MET A 200 3.63 -14.94 8.89
C MET A 200 3.84 -16.09 7.92
N LYS A 201 4.14 -17.27 8.47
CA LYS A 201 4.27 -18.50 7.71
C LYS A 201 3.43 -19.60 8.35
N PHE A 202 2.68 -20.32 7.53
CA PHE A 202 2.02 -21.54 7.93
C PHE A 202 2.96 -22.72 7.71
N GLN A 203 3.17 -23.54 8.74
CA GLN A 203 3.91 -24.80 8.70
C GLN A 203 2.89 -25.94 8.76
N GLU A 204 2.59 -26.52 7.60
CA GLU A 204 1.49 -27.46 7.45
C GLU A 204 1.76 -28.79 8.20
N GLU A 205 2.97 -29.33 8.08
CA GLU A 205 3.37 -30.58 8.74
C GLU A 205 3.29 -30.50 10.26
N GLU A 206 3.68 -29.36 10.83
CA GLU A 206 3.63 -29.10 12.27
C GLU A 206 2.30 -28.51 12.74
N LYS A 207 1.36 -28.26 11.82
CA LYS A 207 0.04 -27.66 12.09
C LYS A 207 0.13 -26.37 12.94
N ARG A 208 0.95 -25.42 12.50
CA ARG A 208 1.12 -24.17 13.24
C ARG A 208 1.36 -22.97 12.33
N PHE A 209 1.00 -21.79 12.83
CA PHE A 209 1.45 -20.52 12.28
C PHE A 209 2.67 -20.01 13.05
N CYS A 210 3.59 -19.38 12.34
CA CYS A 210 4.75 -18.69 12.91
C CYS A 210 4.69 -17.23 12.47
N LEU A 211 4.36 -16.32 13.39
CA LEU A 211 4.41 -14.88 13.20
C LEU A 211 5.76 -14.36 13.66
N ASN A 212 6.56 -13.86 12.73
CA ASN A 212 7.88 -13.30 13.00
C ASN A 212 7.79 -11.78 13.09
N LEU A 213 8.28 -11.23 14.17
CA LEU A 213 8.37 -9.80 14.44
C LEU A 213 9.83 -9.39 14.48
N LEU A 214 10.18 -8.36 13.74
CA LEU A 214 11.52 -7.77 13.71
C LEU A 214 11.40 -6.27 13.90
N TYR A 215 12.18 -5.71 14.80
CA TYR A 215 12.24 -4.28 15.03
C TYR A 215 13.67 -3.82 15.30
N ALA A 216 14.10 -2.83 14.53
CA ALA A 216 15.28 -2.04 14.81
C ALA A 216 15.10 -0.65 14.17
N SER A 217 15.45 0.40 14.89
CA SER A 217 15.32 1.78 14.40
C SER A 217 16.67 2.27 13.91
N PRO A 218 16.85 2.45 12.59
CA PRO A 218 18.09 3.01 12.05
C PRO A 218 18.18 4.51 12.37
N ILE A 219 19.40 4.99 12.54
CA ILE A 219 19.73 6.41 12.62
C ILE A 219 20.69 6.79 11.50
N SER A 220 20.55 8.00 10.95
CA SER A 220 21.48 8.48 9.94
C SER A 220 22.76 8.97 10.58
N ARG A 221 23.91 8.46 10.11
CA ARG A 221 25.24 8.91 10.52
C ARG A 221 26.04 9.28 9.27
N GLY A 222 26.09 10.58 8.98
CA GLY A 222 26.63 11.07 7.72
C GLY A 222 25.76 10.62 6.53
N ALA A 223 26.34 9.91 5.59
CA ALA A 223 25.65 9.42 4.39
C ALA A 223 25.15 7.97 4.51
N VAL A 224 25.24 7.35 5.70
CA VAL A 224 24.84 5.96 5.93
C VAL A 224 23.81 5.85 7.04
N GLU A 225 22.99 4.82 6.95
CA GLU A 225 22.09 4.42 8.03
C GLU A 225 22.76 3.32 8.86
N VAL A 226 22.73 3.46 10.17
CA VAL A 226 23.32 2.50 11.12
C VAL A 226 22.30 2.07 12.15
N LEU A 227 22.42 0.83 12.61
CA LEU A 227 21.72 0.29 13.78
C LEU A 227 22.77 0.18 14.90
N GLU A 228 22.70 1.07 15.87
CA GLU A 228 23.64 1.12 16.98
C GLU A 228 22.98 0.65 18.29
N ASP A 229 21.85 1.26 18.60
CA ASP A 229 21.07 0.93 19.78
C ASP A 229 19.76 0.26 19.39
N ILE A 230 19.49 -0.91 19.94
CA ILE A 230 18.21 -1.58 19.75
C ILE A 230 17.33 -1.27 20.96
N VAL A 231 16.41 -0.31 20.77
CA VAL A 231 15.43 0.05 21.78
C VAL A 231 14.30 -0.97 21.76
N PRO A 232 14.02 -1.68 22.87
CA PRO A 232 12.95 -2.68 22.88
C PRO A 232 11.56 -2.05 22.78
N LEU A 233 10.63 -2.78 22.18
CA LEU A 233 9.20 -2.49 22.22
C LEU A 233 8.52 -3.36 23.28
N TYR A 234 7.45 -2.82 23.86
CA TYR A 234 6.66 -3.49 24.89
C TYR A 234 5.18 -3.51 24.51
N ASN A 235 4.49 -4.58 24.94
CA ASN A 235 3.04 -4.72 24.83
C ASN A 235 2.54 -4.57 23.38
N ILE A 236 3.14 -5.29 22.44
CA ILE A 236 2.79 -5.25 21.03
C ILE A 236 1.48 -6.01 20.82
N SER A 237 0.45 -5.31 20.39
CA SER A 237 -0.85 -5.88 20.03
C SER A 237 -0.74 -6.63 18.71
N CYS A 238 -1.17 -7.88 18.69
CA CYS A 238 -1.15 -8.76 17.53
C CYS A 238 -2.50 -9.46 17.36
N CYS A 239 -3.02 -9.49 16.14
CA CYS A 239 -4.16 -10.32 15.76
C CYS A 239 -3.79 -11.14 14.51
N VAL A 240 -4.13 -12.43 14.52
CA VAL A 240 -4.01 -13.35 13.38
C VAL A 240 -5.41 -13.75 12.94
N TYR A 241 -5.67 -13.68 11.63
CA TYR A 241 -6.97 -13.98 11.04
C TYR A 241 -6.98 -15.39 10.49
N THR A 242 -7.76 -16.29 11.10
CA THR A 242 -7.85 -17.71 10.69
C THR A 242 -9.11 -18.37 11.20
N GLU A 243 -9.73 -19.21 10.36
CA GLU A 243 -10.83 -20.09 10.76
C GLU A 243 -10.35 -21.35 11.50
N LYS A 244 -9.02 -21.59 11.50
CA LYS A 244 -8.45 -22.74 12.21
C LYS A 244 -8.52 -22.49 13.72
N LYS A 245 -8.89 -23.52 14.49
CA LYS A 245 -8.95 -23.44 15.93
C LYS A 245 -7.55 -23.51 16.53
N ILE A 246 -7.19 -22.50 17.32
CA ILE A 246 -5.87 -22.39 17.95
C ILE A 246 -5.92 -23.00 19.36
N SER A 247 -5.01 -23.92 19.63
CA SER A 247 -4.89 -24.59 20.94
C SER A 247 -3.95 -23.86 21.87
N ARG A 248 -2.91 -23.19 21.34
CA ARG A 248 -1.86 -22.56 22.13
C ARG A 248 -1.18 -21.42 21.35
N VAL A 249 -0.84 -20.35 22.06
CA VAL A 249 -0.02 -19.25 21.54
C VAL A 249 1.19 -19.08 22.48
N TYR A 250 2.40 -19.04 21.94
CA TYR A 250 3.61 -18.93 22.76
C TYR A 250 4.78 -18.27 22.02
N LEU A 251 5.76 -17.76 22.77
CA LEU A 251 7.00 -17.25 22.22
C LEU A 251 7.87 -18.40 21.72
N GLY A 252 8.37 -18.33 20.50
CA GLY A 252 9.20 -19.38 19.90
C GLY A 252 10.52 -19.59 20.67
N VAL A 253 11.10 -18.51 21.19
CA VAL A 253 12.25 -18.57 22.11
C VAL A 253 11.74 -18.52 23.54
N GLY A 254 12.19 -19.44 24.39
CA GLY A 254 11.77 -19.56 25.79
C GLY A 254 10.46 -20.29 26.00
N LYS A 255 9.62 -20.50 24.97
CA LYS A 255 8.34 -21.21 25.02
C LYS A 255 7.35 -20.70 26.06
N GLU A 256 7.45 -19.43 26.41
CA GLU A 256 6.51 -18.75 27.30
C GLU A 256 5.14 -18.65 26.64
N GLU A 257 4.10 -19.13 27.31
CA GLU A 257 2.72 -19.09 26.81
C GLU A 257 2.14 -17.69 26.93
N LEU A 258 1.44 -17.26 25.88
CA LEU A 258 0.75 -15.99 25.83
C LEU A 258 -0.75 -16.21 25.99
N PRO A 259 -1.43 -15.45 26.87
CA PRO A 259 -2.87 -15.43 26.90
C PRO A 259 -3.40 -14.86 25.58
N PHE A 260 -4.42 -15.50 25.03
CA PHE A 260 -5.05 -15.08 23.78
C PHE A 260 -6.56 -15.21 23.82
N THR A 261 -7.23 -14.53 22.92
CA THR A 261 -8.66 -14.68 22.66
C THR A 261 -8.87 -15.08 21.21
N GLN A 262 -9.80 -16.01 20.97
CA GLN A 262 -10.22 -16.36 19.61
C GLN A 262 -11.73 -16.15 19.48
N ARG A 263 -12.12 -15.25 18.56
CA ARG A 263 -13.53 -14.96 18.26
C ARG A 263 -13.68 -14.56 16.80
N ASN A 264 -14.69 -15.10 16.12
CA ASN A 264 -15.03 -14.71 14.73
C ASN A 264 -13.86 -14.76 13.73
N GLY A 265 -13.01 -15.78 13.84
CA GLY A 265 -11.84 -15.90 12.95
C GLY A 265 -10.64 -15.01 13.35
N GLU A 266 -10.72 -14.28 14.46
CA GLU A 266 -9.63 -13.43 14.98
C GLU A 266 -9.00 -14.06 16.21
N VAL A 267 -7.68 -14.22 16.18
CA VAL A 267 -6.86 -14.70 17.32
C VAL A 267 -5.97 -13.55 17.77
N CYS A 268 -6.35 -12.89 18.88
CA CYS A 268 -5.66 -11.71 19.37
C CYS A 268 -4.89 -12.00 20.67
N PHE A 269 -3.65 -11.50 20.75
CA PHE A 269 -2.73 -11.66 21.87
C PHE A 269 -1.79 -10.45 21.95
N THR A 270 -1.06 -10.34 23.07
CA THR A 270 -0.05 -9.30 23.26
C THR A 270 1.33 -9.91 23.42
N VAL A 271 2.30 -9.45 22.65
CA VAL A 271 3.71 -9.78 22.84
C VAL A 271 4.28 -8.82 23.89
N PRO A 272 4.69 -9.31 25.08
CA PRO A 272 5.06 -8.42 26.17
C PRO A 272 6.35 -7.65 25.92
N TYR A 273 7.27 -8.24 25.16
CA TYR A 273 8.60 -7.69 24.93
C TYR A 273 9.18 -8.14 23.59
N LEU A 274 9.70 -7.19 22.82
CA LEU A 274 10.42 -7.43 21.58
C LEU A 274 11.76 -6.68 21.61
N HIS A 275 12.84 -7.44 21.72
CA HIS A 275 14.20 -6.92 21.56
C HIS A 275 14.77 -7.46 20.25
N CYS A 276 14.72 -6.66 19.21
CA CYS A 276 15.13 -6.98 17.84
C CYS A 276 14.22 -7.98 17.14
N HIS A 277 14.17 -9.23 17.57
CA HIS A 277 13.42 -10.29 16.90
C HIS A 277 12.66 -11.16 17.89
N GLN A 278 11.44 -11.56 17.53
CA GLN A 278 10.63 -12.55 18.23
C GLN A 278 9.76 -13.33 17.25
N THR A 279 9.69 -14.62 17.43
CA THR A 279 8.71 -15.48 16.73
C THR A 279 7.60 -15.83 17.71
N VAL A 280 6.36 -15.62 17.29
CA VAL A 280 5.18 -16.12 18.01
C VAL A 280 4.64 -17.33 17.27
N VAL A 281 4.43 -18.42 17.98
CA VAL A 281 3.91 -19.67 17.43
C VAL A 281 2.47 -19.88 17.88
N LEU A 282 1.60 -20.22 16.93
CA LEU A 282 0.20 -20.52 17.18
C LEU A 282 -0.04 -21.97 16.73
N ASP A 283 -0.18 -22.91 17.67
CA ASP A 283 -0.46 -24.31 17.40
C ASP A 283 -1.95 -24.50 17.10
N ILE A 284 -2.26 -25.28 16.09
CA ILE A 284 -3.64 -25.65 15.66
C ILE A 284 -4.05 -26.91 16.38
N GLU A 285 -5.33 -27.04 16.72
CA GLU A 285 -5.90 -28.28 17.27
C GLU A 285 -5.80 -29.49 16.33
#